data_488cd821843e0523d1bd1620a1a597c6
#
_entry.id   488cd821843e0523d1bd1620a1a597c6
#
_cell.length_a   1.000
_cell.length_b   1.000
_cell.length_c   1.000
_cell.angle_alpha   90.00
_cell.angle_beta   90.00
_cell.angle_gamma   90.00
#
_symmetry.space_group_name_H-M   'P 1'
#
loop_
_entity.id
_entity.type
_entity.pdbx_description
1 polymer ?
#
loop_
_entity_poly.entity_id
_entity_poly.type
_entity_poly.pdbx_seq_one_letter_code
_entity_poly.pdbx_strand_id
1 'polypeptide(L)'
;PGLVELTKYIRDKGVKVSLITNGSLMNEEWIKNYAWMYETIGFSVDSINDETNRKIGRCNKNGKPIAAGKIVELCELIRKYAPGCRIKINTVVSALNKDEVMSDFIDEIAADRWKILRMKPFQYNSFSNLDIQVSNEEFEEFVERNRDRKGKEDGVTAEAGMETTRREIVVEPDMKASYVLIDSNGYLLDNAVDEMTPVVVCDCLMEDFAEGLRRLTLDKEKYEARYN
;
A
#
# COMPACT_ATOMS: atom_id res chain seq x y z
N PRO A 1 -3.33 15.00 14.65
CA PRO A 1 -2.88 16.39 14.70
C PRO A 1 -1.53 16.50 13.98
N GLY A 2 -1.28 17.56 13.22
CA GLY A 2 0.01 17.81 12.58
C GLY A 2 0.25 17.19 11.20
N LEU A 3 -0.57 16.21 10.76
CA LEU A 3 -0.36 15.57 9.44
C LEU A 3 -0.52 16.57 8.28
N VAL A 4 -1.51 17.44 8.35
CA VAL A 4 -1.78 18.43 7.30
C VAL A 4 -0.65 19.47 7.23
N GLU A 5 -0.22 19.97 8.39
CA GLU A 5 0.89 20.93 8.51
C GLU A 5 2.21 20.33 7.99
N LEU A 6 2.51 19.09 8.37
CA LEU A 6 3.67 18.37 7.89
C LEU A 6 3.61 18.18 6.37
N THR A 7 2.45 17.76 5.83
CA THR A 7 2.26 17.59 4.39
C THR A 7 2.49 18.89 3.64
N LYS A 8 1.94 20.00 4.12
CA LYS A 8 2.17 21.34 3.53
C LYS A 8 3.65 21.69 3.53
N TYR A 9 4.30 21.54 4.68
CA TYR A 9 5.74 21.84 4.79
C TYR A 9 6.59 21.05 3.80
N ILE A 10 6.33 19.73 3.66
CA ILE A 10 7.07 18.86 2.73
C ILE A 10 6.83 19.33 1.28
N ARG A 11 5.59 19.62 0.92
CA ARG A 11 5.23 20.10 -0.43
C ARG A 11 5.86 21.45 -0.75
N ASP A 12 5.94 22.37 0.22
CA ASP A 12 6.58 23.68 0.05
C ASP A 12 8.09 23.55 -0.25
N LYS A 13 8.69 22.40 0.07
CA LYS A 13 10.06 22.02 -0.33
C LYS A 13 10.15 21.37 -1.71
N GLY A 14 9.04 21.29 -2.46
CA GLY A 14 8.99 20.65 -3.79
C GLY A 14 8.95 19.12 -3.76
N VAL A 15 8.74 18.50 -2.59
CA VAL A 15 8.69 17.05 -2.44
C VAL A 15 7.26 16.55 -2.63
N LYS A 16 7.10 15.52 -3.46
CA LYS A 16 5.83 14.83 -3.66
C LYS A 16 5.49 13.98 -2.43
N VAL A 17 4.22 14.00 -2.02
CA VAL A 17 3.76 13.26 -0.84
C VAL A 17 2.74 12.22 -1.23
N SER A 18 2.92 10.99 -0.73
CA SER A 18 1.93 9.92 -0.81
C SER A 18 1.44 9.56 0.59
N LEU A 19 0.17 9.21 0.71
CA LEU A 19 -0.46 8.78 1.95
C LEU A 19 -0.90 7.33 1.83
N ILE A 20 -0.53 6.48 2.81
CA ILE A 20 -1.08 5.13 2.95
C ILE A 20 -1.93 5.09 4.22
N THR A 21 -3.15 4.62 4.10
CA THR A 21 -4.13 4.62 5.19
C THR A 21 -5.04 3.40 5.12
N ASN A 22 -5.71 3.08 6.22
CA ASN A 22 -6.83 2.13 6.20
C ASN A 22 -8.18 2.81 5.88
N GLY A 23 -8.21 4.14 5.74
CA GLY A 23 -9.41 4.91 5.41
C GLY A 23 -10.41 5.12 6.55
N SER A 24 -10.20 4.51 7.73
CA SER A 24 -11.20 4.50 8.83
C SER A 24 -11.60 5.89 9.34
N LEU A 25 -10.68 6.85 9.31
CA LEU A 25 -10.90 8.23 9.79
C LEU A 25 -11.11 9.23 8.64
N MET A 26 -11.01 8.77 7.38
CA MET A 26 -11.19 9.62 6.22
C MET A 26 -12.68 9.86 5.96
N ASN A 27 -13.04 11.10 5.63
CA ASN A 27 -14.40 11.52 5.30
C ASN A 27 -14.38 12.53 4.15
N GLU A 28 -15.56 12.87 3.63
CA GLU A 28 -15.71 13.80 2.51
C GLU A 28 -15.08 15.17 2.78
N GLU A 29 -15.27 15.71 3.98
CA GLU A 29 -14.72 17.02 4.36
C GLU A 29 -13.19 17.02 4.30
N TRP A 30 -12.56 15.98 4.85
CA TRP A 30 -11.11 15.83 4.80
C TRP A 30 -10.60 15.69 3.36
N ILE A 31 -11.27 14.85 2.54
CA ILE A 31 -10.91 14.64 1.13
C ILE A 31 -11.00 15.95 0.36
N LYS A 32 -12.12 16.65 0.48
CA LYS A 32 -12.35 17.94 -0.20
C LYS A 32 -11.27 18.98 0.13
N ASN A 33 -10.86 19.02 1.39
CA ASN A 33 -9.92 20.05 1.85
C ASN A 33 -8.46 19.68 1.62
N TYR A 34 -8.09 18.37 1.58
CA TYR A 34 -6.69 17.97 1.70
C TYR A 34 -6.21 16.92 0.69
N ALA A 35 -7.11 16.14 0.04
CA ALA A 35 -6.67 15.06 -0.86
C ALA A 35 -5.83 15.57 -2.05
N TRP A 36 -6.07 16.76 -2.52
CA TRP A 36 -5.31 17.42 -3.60
C TRP A 36 -3.82 17.64 -3.27
N MET A 37 -3.45 17.57 -2.00
CA MET A 37 -2.06 17.70 -1.57
C MET A 37 -1.22 16.43 -1.80
N TYR A 38 -1.87 15.31 -2.08
CA TYR A 38 -1.19 14.03 -2.26
C TYR A 38 -1.11 13.67 -3.73
N GLU A 39 0.07 13.20 -4.16
CA GLU A 39 0.21 12.61 -5.50
C GLU A 39 -0.49 11.25 -5.57
N THR A 40 -0.44 10.50 -4.46
CA THR A 40 -1.08 9.19 -4.35
C THR A 40 -1.71 9.03 -2.96
N ILE A 41 -2.95 8.57 -2.93
CA ILE A 41 -3.58 8.05 -1.70
C ILE A 41 -3.75 6.54 -1.88
N GLY A 42 -3.11 5.78 -0.99
CA GLY A 42 -3.18 4.33 -0.98
C GLY A 42 -4.03 3.81 0.17
N PHE A 43 -4.92 2.86 -0.12
CA PHE A 43 -5.70 2.17 0.89
C PHE A 43 -5.13 0.77 1.14
N SER A 44 -5.08 0.38 2.42
CA SER A 44 -4.73 -0.98 2.81
C SER A 44 -6.00 -1.82 2.87
N VAL A 45 -6.18 -2.70 1.88
CA VAL A 45 -7.35 -3.58 1.75
C VAL A 45 -6.86 -5.00 1.52
N ASP A 46 -6.89 -5.84 2.56
CA ASP A 46 -6.40 -7.20 2.48
C ASP A 46 -7.50 -8.19 2.08
N SER A 47 -8.77 -7.84 2.33
CA SER A 47 -9.95 -8.65 2.00
C SER A 47 -11.17 -7.76 1.75
N ILE A 48 -12.08 -8.24 0.89
CA ILE A 48 -13.41 -7.66 0.72
C ILE A 48 -14.45 -8.28 1.66
N ASN A 49 -14.04 -9.31 2.43
CA ASN A 49 -14.89 -10.04 3.35
C ASN A 49 -14.65 -9.55 4.80
N ASP A 50 -15.72 -9.11 5.47
CA ASP A 50 -15.66 -8.59 6.83
C ASP A 50 -15.17 -9.62 7.85
N GLU A 51 -15.49 -10.91 7.68
CA GLU A 51 -15.03 -11.96 8.60
C GLU A 51 -13.53 -12.21 8.44
N THR A 52 -13.03 -12.28 7.20
CA THR A 52 -11.60 -12.36 6.91
C THR A 52 -10.87 -11.16 7.49
N ASN A 53 -11.39 -9.95 7.30
CA ASN A 53 -10.81 -8.72 7.86
C ASN A 53 -10.73 -8.74 9.39
N ARG A 54 -11.73 -9.31 10.09
CA ARG A 54 -11.66 -9.50 11.55
C ARG A 54 -10.55 -10.46 11.95
N LYS A 55 -10.43 -11.58 11.26
CA LYS A 55 -9.40 -12.59 11.53
C LYS A 55 -7.98 -12.07 11.27
N ILE A 56 -7.80 -11.29 10.20
CA ILE A 56 -6.51 -10.64 9.88
C ILE A 56 -6.18 -9.49 10.84
N GLY A 57 -7.19 -8.92 11.52
CA GLY A 57 -7.04 -7.75 12.38
C GLY A 57 -7.20 -6.41 11.63
N ARG A 58 -7.76 -6.41 10.41
CA ARG A 58 -8.09 -5.21 9.63
C ARG A 58 -9.37 -4.54 10.15
N CYS A 59 -9.30 -4.05 11.37
CA CYS A 59 -10.41 -3.42 12.06
C CYS A 59 -10.04 -2.01 12.53
N ASN A 60 -11.06 -1.20 12.79
CA ASN A 60 -10.87 0.06 13.49
C ASN A 60 -10.64 -0.19 14.99
N LYS A 61 -10.40 0.87 15.77
CA LYS A 61 -10.14 0.79 17.22
C LYS A 61 -11.27 0.12 18.04
N ASN A 62 -12.46 -0.03 17.46
CA ASN A 62 -13.62 -0.65 18.09
C ASN A 62 -13.84 -2.10 17.61
N GLY A 63 -12.87 -2.70 16.91
CA GLY A 63 -12.96 -4.05 16.39
C GLY A 63 -13.90 -4.22 15.18
N LYS A 64 -14.40 -3.12 14.59
CA LYS A 64 -15.26 -3.17 13.42
C LYS A 64 -14.40 -3.17 12.15
N PRO A 65 -14.59 -4.14 11.23
CA PRO A 65 -13.94 -4.13 9.92
C PRO A 65 -14.24 -2.84 9.15
N ILE A 66 -13.32 -2.45 8.28
CA ILE A 66 -13.57 -1.37 7.34
C ILE A 66 -14.16 -2.02 6.10
N ALA A 67 -15.47 -1.81 5.91
CA ALA A 67 -16.20 -2.42 4.80
C ALA A 67 -15.63 -1.99 3.43
N ALA A 68 -15.60 -2.91 2.47
CA ALA A 68 -15.15 -2.65 1.11
C ALA A 68 -15.92 -1.46 0.48
N GLY A 69 -17.24 -1.40 0.67
CA GLY A 69 -18.07 -0.28 0.20
C GLY A 69 -17.67 1.09 0.72
N LYS A 70 -17.07 1.16 1.94
CA LYS A 70 -16.51 2.42 2.44
C LYS A 70 -15.29 2.86 1.64
N ILE A 71 -14.47 1.93 1.19
CA ILE A 71 -13.30 2.25 0.35
C ILE A 71 -13.77 2.72 -1.04
N VAL A 72 -14.80 2.08 -1.61
CA VAL A 72 -15.42 2.53 -2.88
C VAL A 72 -15.87 3.98 -2.76
N GLU A 73 -16.68 4.31 -1.74
CA GLU A 73 -17.14 5.69 -1.47
C GLU A 73 -15.96 6.69 -1.38
N LEU A 74 -14.91 6.35 -0.63
CA LEU A 74 -13.75 7.22 -0.47
C LEU A 74 -13.00 7.44 -1.80
N CYS A 75 -12.88 6.39 -2.62
CA CYS A 75 -12.25 6.49 -3.94
C CYS A 75 -13.05 7.39 -4.89
N GLU A 76 -14.39 7.26 -4.90
CA GLU A 76 -15.29 8.15 -5.67
C GLU A 76 -15.13 9.61 -5.24
N LEU A 77 -15.08 9.87 -3.93
CA LEU A 77 -14.88 11.22 -3.39
C LEU A 77 -13.50 11.78 -3.77
N ILE A 78 -12.44 10.95 -3.77
CA ILE A 78 -11.10 11.39 -4.22
C ILE A 78 -11.13 11.74 -5.70
N ARG A 79 -11.74 10.91 -6.56
CA ARG A 79 -11.89 11.20 -7.99
C ARG A 79 -12.66 12.51 -8.23
N LYS A 80 -13.69 12.77 -7.41
CA LYS A 80 -14.52 14.00 -7.49
C LYS A 80 -13.75 15.26 -7.09
N TYR A 81 -13.04 15.23 -5.95
CA TYR A 81 -12.46 16.43 -5.35
C TYR A 81 -10.96 16.61 -5.59
N ALA A 82 -10.26 15.56 -5.96
CA ALA A 82 -8.83 15.56 -6.24
C ALA A 82 -8.50 14.68 -7.47
N PRO A 83 -9.00 15.00 -8.67
CA PRO A 83 -8.88 14.15 -9.87
C PRO A 83 -7.42 13.89 -10.29
N GLY A 84 -6.47 14.72 -9.88
CA GLY A 84 -5.04 14.50 -10.09
C GLY A 84 -4.36 13.57 -9.09
N CYS A 85 -5.08 13.14 -8.03
CA CYS A 85 -4.54 12.22 -7.04
C CYS A 85 -4.72 10.77 -7.50
N ARG A 86 -3.62 10.01 -7.57
CA ARG A 86 -3.67 8.59 -7.94
C ARG A 86 -4.21 7.75 -6.78
N ILE A 87 -5.01 6.75 -7.09
CA ILE A 87 -5.55 5.79 -6.12
C ILE A 87 -4.73 4.51 -6.19
N LYS A 88 -4.20 4.09 -5.03
CA LYS A 88 -3.44 2.86 -4.89
C LYS A 88 -4.12 1.93 -3.90
N ILE A 89 -4.15 0.64 -4.19
CA ILE A 89 -4.53 -0.39 -3.22
C ILE A 89 -3.31 -1.22 -2.85
N ASN A 90 -3.13 -1.47 -1.56
CA ASN A 90 -2.15 -2.42 -1.06
C ASN A 90 -2.89 -3.59 -0.43
N THR A 91 -2.60 -4.80 -0.87
CA THR A 91 -3.15 -6.05 -0.35
C THR A 91 -2.01 -6.92 0.15
N VAL A 92 -2.06 -7.31 1.42
CA VAL A 92 -1.16 -8.28 2.01
C VAL A 92 -1.83 -9.66 1.96
N VAL A 93 -1.24 -10.58 1.23
CA VAL A 93 -1.74 -11.96 1.08
C VAL A 93 -1.24 -12.82 2.23
N SER A 94 -2.17 -13.50 2.88
CA SER A 94 -2.00 -14.43 3.99
C SER A 94 -2.78 -15.72 3.74
N ALA A 95 -2.62 -16.73 4.56
CA ALA A 95 -3.41 -17.95 4.48
C ALA A 95 -4.94 -17.72 4.62
N LEU A 96 -5.35 -16.57 5.19
CA LEU A 96 -6.76 -16.26 5.42
C LEU A 96 -7.48 -15.66 4.21
N ASN A 97 -6.74 -15.03 3.28
CA ASN A 97 -7.31 -14.37 2.11
C ASN A 97 -6.73 -14.88 0.77
N LYS A 98 -5.82 -15.86 0.80
CA LYS A 98 -5.13 -16.38 -0.39
C LYS A 98 -6.05 -16.89 -1.50
N ASP A 99 -7.27 -17.29 -1.15
CA ASP A 99 -8.26 -17.84 -2.09
C ASP A 99 -9.25 -16.78 -2.61
N GLU A 100 -9.15 -15.52 -2.15
CA GLU A 100 -10.07 -14.46 -2.53
C GLU A 100 -9.83 -13.96 -3.97
N VAL A 101 -10.92 -13.56 -4.64
CA VAL A 101 -10.92 -12.84 -5.91
C VAL A 101 -11.24 -11.39 -5.61
N MET A 102 -10.30 -10.51 -5.82
CA MET A 102 -10.42 -9.07 -5.55
C MET A 102 -10.44 -8.22 -6.82
N SER A 103 -10.17 -8.82 -7.97
CA SER A 103 -10.06 -8.10 -9.25
C SER A 103 -11.27 -7.24 -9.56
N ASP A 104 -12.50 -7.75 -9.35
CA ASP A 104 -13.74 -7.01 -9.62
C ASP A 104 -13.87 -5.77 -8.71
N PHE A 105 -13.52 -5.90 -7.43
CA PHE A 105 -13.47 -4.77 -6.50
C PHE A 105 -12.41 -3.74 -6.92
N ILE A 106 -11.25 -4.18 -7.35
CA ILE A 106 -10.18 -3.28 -7.83
C ILE A 106 -10.62 -2.54 -9.11
N ASP A 107 -11.37 -3.20 -9.98
CA ASP A 107 -11.94 -2.58 -11.19
C ASP A 107 -13.04 -1.57 -10.83
N GLU A 108 -13.93 -1.90 -9.89
CA GLU A 108 -15.00 -1.01 -9.41
C GLU A 108 -14.44 0.33 -8.92
N ILE A 109 -13.37 0.31 -8.12
CA ILE A 109 -12.75 1.53 -7.60
C ILE A 109 -11.85 2.22 -8.62
N ALA A 110 -11.64 1.64 -9.80
CA ALA A 110 -10.75 2.14 -10.85
C ALA A 110 -9.35 2.51 -10.30
N ALA A 111 -8.74 1.59 -9.52
CA ALA A 111 -7.44 1.83 -8.92
C ALA A 111 -6.35 2.02 -9.99
N ASP A 112 -5.56 3.08 -9.87
CA ASP A 112 -4.43 3.33 -10.78
C ASP A 112 -3.30 2.33 -10.58
N ARG A 113 -3.12 1.86 -9.33
CA ARG A 113 -2.11 0.87 -8.98
C ARG A 113 -2.64 -0.10 -7.93
N TRP A 114 -2.46 -1.38 -8.15
CA TRP A 114 -2.69 -2.43 -7.17
C TRP A 114 -1.38 -3.09 -6.78
N LYS A 115 -0.99 -2.97 -5.52
CA LYS A 115 0.22 -3.59 -4.98
C LYS A 115 -0.14 -4.81 -4.16
N ILE A 116 0.36 -5.96 -4.59
CA ILE A 116 0.15 -7.25 -3.93
C ILE A 116 1.44 -7.64 -3.22
N LEU A 117 1.35 -7.81 -1.91
CA LEU A 117 2.48 -8.12 -1.03
C LEU A 117 2.26 -9.49 -0.39
N ARG A 118 3.31 -10.30 -0.32
CA ARG A 118 3.29 -11.50 0.50
C ARG A 118 3.42 -11.13 1.97
N MET A 119 2.61 -11.75 2.83
CA MET A 119 2.70 -11.56 4.28
C MET A 119 4.08 -11.97 4.78
N LYS A 120 4.72 -11.09 5.53
CA LYS A 120 5.99 -11.38 6.19
C LYS A 120 5.76 -11.99 7.56
N PRO A 121 6.57 -12.96 7.98
CA PRO A 121 6.52 -13.47 9.34
C PRO A 121 6.80 -12.33 10.32
N PHE A 122 6.00 -12.28 11.37
CA PHE A 122 6.13 -11.31 12.45
C PHE A 122 5.86 -12.00 13.79
N GLN A 123 6.74 -11.71 14.74
CA GLN A 123 6.56 -12.14 16.13
C GLN A 123 7.12 -11.06 17.06
N TYR A 124 6.25 -10.49 17.90
CA TYR A 124 6.64 -9.51 18.89
C TYR A 124 5.78 -9.67 20.15
N ASN A 125 6.41 -9.98 21.27
CA ASN A 125 5.74 -10.33 22.54
C ASN A 125 4.71 -11.46 22.33
N SER A 126 3.43 -11.23 22.66
CA SER A 126 2.33 -12.16 22.49
C SER A 126 1.69 -12.10 21.08
N PHE A 127 2.13 -11.19 20.22
CA PHE A 127 1.59 -11.05 18.86
C PHE A 127 2.44 -11.84 17.87
N SER A 128 1.80 -12.71 17.09
CA SER A 128 2.43 -13.50 16.04
C SER A 128 1.46 -13.70 14.89
N ASN A 129 1.99 -13.72 13.66
CA ASN A 129 1.24 -14.09 12.46
C ASN A 129 1.81 -15.34 11.79
N LEU A 130 2.60 -16.14 12.53
CA LEU A 130 3.27 -17.32 11.98
C LEU A 130 2.29 -18.41 11.54
N ASP A 131 1.12 -18.47 12.15
CA ASP A 131 0.03 -19.42 11.86
C ASP A 131 -0.79 -19.07 10.61
N ILE A 132 -0.64 -17.86 10.09
CA ILE A 132 -1.36 -17.37 8.90
C ILE A 132 -0.42 -17.01 7.74
N GLN A 133 0.80 -17.52 7.77
CA GLN A 133 1.75 -17.36 6.67
C GLN A 133 1.26 -18.07 5.41
N VAL A 134 1.63 -17.54 4.27
CA VAL A 134 1.33 -18.09 2.95
C VAL A 134 2.65 -18.53 2.29
N SER A 135 2.65 -19.68 1.61
CA SER A 135 3.81 -20.14 0.84
C SER A 135 4.04 -19.28 -0.41
N ASN A 136 5.17 -19.47 -1.08
CA ASN A 136 5.43 -18.77 -2.34
C ASN A 136 4.42 -19.20 -3.41
N GLU A 137 4.15 -20.49 -3.50
CA GLU A 137 3.22 -21.09 -4.46
C GLU A 137 1.80 -20.57 -4.25
N GLU A 138 1.32 -20.55 -3.01
CA GLU A 138 -0.01 -20.01 -2.66
C GLU A 138 -0.11 -18.52 -2.97
N PHE A 139 0.98 -17.77 -2.74
CA PHE A 139 1.04 -16.35 -3.09
C PHE A 139 0.97 -16.14 -4.61
N GLU A 140 1.71 -16.92 -5.39
CA GLU A 140 1.69 -16.87 -6.85
C GLU A 140 0.31 -17.26 -7.41
N GLU A 141 -0.36 -18.27 -6.82
CA GLU A 141 -1.72 -18.64 -7.17
C GLU A 141 -2.72 -17.51 -6.91
N PHE A 142 -2.59 -16.77 -5.80
CA PHE A 142 -3.40 -15.57 -5.55
C PHE A 142 -3.17 -14.52 -6.64
N VAL A 143 -1.92 -14.25 -6.99
CA VAL A 143 -1.57 -13.27 -8.03
C VAL A 143 -2.18 -13.69 -9.37
N GLU A 144 -2.03 -14.94 -9.80
CA GLU A 144 -2.59 -15.43 -11.06
C GLU A 144 -4.12 -15.42 -11.08
N ARG A 145 -4.77 -15.77 -9.96
CA ARG A 145 -6.24 -15.71 -9.84
C ARG A 145 -6.79 -14.30 -10.00
N ASN A 146 -6.00 -13.31 -9.62
CA ASN A 146 -6.38 -11.90 -9.60
C ASN A 146 -5.77 -11.08 -10.75
N ARG A 147 -4.96 -11.68 -11.63
CA ARG A 147 -4.53 -11.05 -12.88
C ARG A 147 -5.73 -10.91 -13.81
N ASP A 148 -5.72 -9.88 -14.64
CA ASP A 148 -6.83 -9.49 -15.53
C ASP A 148 -7.55 -10.68 -16.19
N ARG A 149 -8.78 -10.94 -15.73
CA ARG A 149 -9.68 -11.90 -16.38
C ARG A 149 -10.27 -11.38 -17.69
N LYS A 150 -10.37 -10.06 -17.86
CA LYS A 150 -10.96 -9.41 -19.06
C LYS A 150 -10.22 -9.66 -20.36
N GLY A 151 -9.00 -10.24 -20.33
CA GLY A 151 -8.25 -10.63 -21.53
C GLY A 151 -8.46 -12.07 -21.99
N LYS A 152 -9.19 -12.90 -21.23
CA LYS A 152 -9.33 -14.35 -21.54
C LYS A 152 -10.74 -14.80 -21.96
N GLU A 153 -11.79 -14.04 -21.70
CA GLU A 153 -13.18 -14.48 -21.97
C GLU A 153 -13.85 -13.82 -23.17
N ASP A 154 -13.40 -12.67 -23.64
CA ASP A 154 -14.02 -12.02 -24.80
C ASP A 154 -13.08 -11.98 -26.00
N GLY A 155 -13.30 -12.91 -26.95
CA GLY A 155 -12.85 -12.79 -28.32
C GLY A 155 -13.54 -11.63 -29.08
N VAL A 156 -13.91 -10.56 -28.36
CA VAL A 156 -14.48 -9.33 -28.90
C VAL A 156 -13.36 -8.33 -29.08
N THR A 157 -13.01 -8.11 -30.34
CA THR A 157 -12.15 -7.00 -30.76
C THR A 157 -12.63 -5.71 -30.14
N ALA A 158 -11.80 -5.11 -29.25
CA ALA A 158 -12.05 -3.78 -28.72
C ALA A 158 -12.22 -2.81 -29.88
N GLU A 159 -13.37 -2.12 -29.94
CA GLU A 159 -13.55 -0.99 -30.86
C GLU A 159 -12.48 0.06 -30.56
N ALA A 160 -11.79 0.46 -31.62
CA ALA A 160 -10.72 1.45 -31.58
C ALA A 160 -11.28 2.79 -31.06
N GLY A 161 -10.88 3.20 -29.84
CA GLY A 161 -11.19 4.53 -29.33
C GLY A 161 -11.24 4.71 -27.83
N MET A 162 -11.29 3.67 -27.00
CA MET A 162 -11.26 3.80 -25.56
C MET A 162 -9.96 3.20 -25.03
N GLU A 163 -8.95 4.04 -24.77
CA GLU A 163 -7.79 3.66 -23.96
C GLU A 163 -8.32 3.29 -22.56
N THR A 164 -8.59 2.02 -22.37
CA THR A 164 -8.71 1.50 -21.01
C THR A 164 -7.33 1.63 -20.36
N THR A 165 -7.17 2.64 -19.52
CA THR A 165 -5.96 2.81 -18.71
C THR A 165 -5.78 1.52 -17.91
N ARG A 166 -4.87 0.68 -18.39
CA ARG A 166 -4.59 -0.63 -17.76
C ARG A 166 -4.02 -0.34 -16.38
N ARG A 167 -4.70 -0.80 -15.31
CA ARG A 167 -4.19 -0.67 -13.95
C ARG A 167 -2.81 -1.32 -13.84
N GLU A 168 -1.93 -0.68 -13.13
CA GLU A 168 -0.60 -1.23 -12.83
C GLU A 168 -0.70 -2.23 -11.67
N ILE A 169 -0.36 -3.49 -11.91
CA ILE A 169 -0.23 -4.51 -10.86
C ILE A 169 1.25 -4.67 -10.51
N VAL A 170 1.57 -4.37 -9.25
CA VAL A 170 2.93 -4.50 -8.71
C VAL A 170 2.97 -5.63 -7.69
N VAL A 171 3.79 -6.63 -7.92
CA VAL A 171 3.97 -7.78 -7.01
C VAL A 171 5.30 -7.62 -6.28
N GLU A 172 5.24 -7.59 -4.94
CA GLU A 172 6.43 -7.46 -4.08
C GLU A 172 6.53 -8.64 -3.10
N PRO A 173 7.34 -9.65 -3.43
CA PRO A 173 7.62 -10.74 -2.51
C PRO A 173 8.62 -10.35 -1.40
N ASP A 174 9.44 -9.30 -1.63
CA ASP A 174 10.52 -8.88 -0.72
C ASP A 174 10.76 -7.37 -0.81
N MET A 175 11.16 -6.76 0.31
CA MET A 175 11.41 -5.31 0.44
C MET A 175 12.84 -5.00 0.92
N LYS A 176 13.74 -5.97 0.93
CA LYS A 176 15.13 -5.79 1.41
C LYS A 176 15.86 -4.74 0.60
N ALA A 177 16.55 -3.83 1.30
CA ALA A 177 17.42 -2.79 0.75
C ALA A 177 16.77 -1.88 -0.31
N SER A 178 15.44 -1.81 -0.39
CA SER A 178 14.73 -1.11 -1.45
C SER A 178 13.99 0.16 -1.00
N TYR A 179 14.14 0.53 0.27
CA TYR A 179 13.56 1.74 0.87
C TYR A 179 14.55 2.46 1.76
N VAL A 180 14.42 3.78 1.82
CA VAL A 180 14.92 4.58 2.92
C VAL A 180 13.83 4.60 3.98
N LEU A 181 14.07 3.95 5.12
CA LEU A 181 13.10 3.78 6.19
C LEU A 181 13.47 4.67 7.37
N ILE A 182 12.54 5.52 7.79
CA ILE A 182 12.64 6.27 9.03
C ILE A 182 11.44 5.88 9.90
N ASP A 183 11.70 5.45 11.12
CA ASP A 183 10.65 5.07 12.05
C ASP A 183 9.98 6.29 12.73
N SER A 184 8.95 6.03 13.55
CA SER A 184 8.20 7.07 14.26
C SER A 184 9.01 7.81 15.34
N ASN A 185 10.18 7.29 15.72
CA ASN A 185 11.10 7.91 16.68
C ASN A 185 12.19 8.75 15.99
N GLY A 186 12.24 8.72 14.66
CA GLY A 186 13.23 9.45 13.86
C GLY A 186 14.52 8.67 13.60
N TYR A 187 14.54 7.36 13.78
CA TYR A 187 15.68 6.52 13.46
C TYR A 187 15.67 6.08 12.00
N LEU A 188 16.79 6.30 11.30
CA LEU A 188 17.05 5.71 9.98
C LEU A 188 17.39 4.23 10.15
N LEU A 189 16.67 3.38 9.42
CA LEU A 189 16.75 1.94 9.56
C LEU A 189 17.30 1.28 8.28
N ASP A 190 18.24 0.34 8.45
CA ASP A 190 18.73 -0.55 7.40
C ASP A 190 18.07 -1.92 7.53
N ASN A 191 17.36 -2.34 6.49
CA ASN A 191 16.69 -3.64 6.41
C ASN A 191 17.35 -4.60 5.39
N ALA A 192 18.58 -4.33 4.96
CA ALA A 192 19.25 -5.11 3.92
C ALA A 192 19.58 -6.55 4.38
N VAL A 193 19.95 -6.71 5.66
CA VAL A 193 20.29 -8.03 6.23
C VAL A 193 19.02 -8.77 6.62
N ASP A 194 18.17 -8.12 7.40
CA ASP A 194 16.92 -8.70 7.88
C ASP A 194 15.79 -7.66 7.86
N GLU A 195 14.74 -7.98 7.12
CA GLU A 195 13.56 -7.11 7.03
C GLU A 195 12.75 -7.06 8.32
N MET A 196 12.87 -8.09 9.16
CA MET A 196 12.11 -8.24 10.41
C MET A 196 12.76 -7.48 11.56
N THR A 197 14.09 -7.41 11.54
CA THR A 197 14.89 -6.74 12.57
C THR A 197 15.87 -5.75 11.92
N PRO A 198 15.35 -4.63 11.37
CA PRO A 198 16.20 -3.64 10.77
C PRO A 198 17.15 -3.03 11.82
N VAL A 199 18.36 -2.69 11.39
CA VAL A 199 19.39 -2.10 12.25
C VAL A 199 19.25 -0.58 12.23
N VAL A 200 19.34 0.06 13.40
CA VAL A 200 19.44 1.54 13.48
C VAL A 200 20.78 1.99 12.93
N VAL A 201 20.76 2.85 11.92
CA VAL A 201 21.94 3.40 11.26
C VAL A 201 22.25 4.81 11.74
N CYS A 202 21.20 5.60 12.02
CA CYS A 202 21.34 7.02 12.37
C CYS A 202 20.12 7.49 13.18
N ASP A 203 20.34 8.32 14.17
CA ASP A 203 19.31 9.14 14.80
C ASP A 203 19.17 10.44 14.00
N CYS A 204 18.15 10.54 13.16
CA CYS A 204 17.93 11.68 12.27
C CYS A 204 17.68 13.01 13.00
N LEU A 205 17.39 12.97 14.31
CA LEU A 205 17.17 14.16 15.12
C LEU A 205 18.45 14.66 15.78
N MET A 206 19.46 13.80 15.94
CA MET A 206 20.68 14.09 16.70
C MET A 206 21.94 14.02 15.85
N GLU A 207 21.93 13.31 14.71
CA GLU A 207 23.09 13.09 13.85
C GLU A 207 22.90 13.74 12.46
N ASP A 208 23.99 13.85 11.68
CA ASP A 208 23.93 14.26 10.28
C ASP A 208 23.26 13.19 9.43
N PHE A 209 22.05 13.50 8.94
CA PHE A 209 21.27 12.59 8.11
C PHE A 209 21.99 12.20 6.81
N ALA A 210 22.76 13.12 6.21
CA ALA A 210 23.50 12.80 4.98
C ALA A 210 24.60 11.75 5.23
N GLU A 211 25.23 11.79 6.41
CA GLU A 211 26.18 10.75 6.84
C GLU A 211 25.46 9.42 7.12
N GLY A 212 24.29 9.47 7.74
CA GLY A 212 23.43 8.31 7.93
C GLY A 212 23.08 7.64 6.60
N LEU A 213 22.68 8.40 5.58
CA LEU A 213 22.37 7.86 4.24
C LEU A 213 23.57 7.19 3.57
N ARG A 214 24.80 7.66 3.79
CA ARG A 214 26.03 7.02 3.24
C ARG A 214 26.31 5.67 3.87
N ARG A 215 25.86 5.45 5.11
CA ARG A 215 25.99 4.18 5.84
C ARG A 215 24.88 3.17 5.51
N LEU A 216 23.80 3.65 4.87
CA LEU A 216 22.66 2.81 4.51
C LEU A 216 23.02 1.86 3.36
N THR A 217 22.66 0.58 3.51
CA THR A 217 22.75 -0.39 2.44
C THR A 217 21.52 -0.28 1.55
N LEU A 218 21.67 0.29 0.36
CA LEU A 218 20.57 0.49 -0.58
C LEU A 218 20.88 -0.17 -1.92
N ASP A 219 19.99 -1.05 -2.36
CA ASP A 219 19.96 -1.58 -3.73
C ASP A 219 19.35 -0.50 -4.64
N LYS A 220 20.21 0.19 -5.39
CA LYS A 220 19.78 1.32 -6.22
C LYS A 220 18.82 0.91 -7.33
N GLU A 221 19.01 -0.25 -7.93
CA GLU A 221 18.15 -0.75 -9.01
C GLU A 221 16.74 -1.03 -8.47
N LYS A 222 16.63 -1.72 -7.34
CA LYS A 222 15.34 -1.93 -6.65
C LYS A 222 14.70 -0.63 -6.20
N TYR A 223 15.48 0.31 -5.69
CA TYR A 223 14.98 1.61 -5.25
C TYR A 223 14.42 2.41 -6.43
N GLU A 224 15.17 2.54 -7.52
CA GLU A 224 14.75 3.29 -8.70
C GLU A 224 13.54 2.67 -9.38
N ALA A 225 13.48 1.33 -9.49
CA ALA A 225 12.34 0.62 -10.06
C ALA A 225 11.01 0.85 -9.32
N ARG A 226 11.04 1.33 -8.06
CA ARG A 226 9.83 1.64 -7.27
C ARG A 226 9.24 3.00 -7.59
N TYR A 227 10.05 3.93 -8.05
CA TYR A 227 9.67 5.34 -8.19
C TYR A 227 9.56 5.77 -9.66
N ASN A 228 9.96 4.91 -10.59
CA ASN A 228 9.77 5.03 -12.03
C ASN A 228 8.59 4.19 -12.47
#